data_4f245dfe082387e1930d498aa6f6cfcb
#
_entry.id   4f245dfe082387e1930d498aa6f6cfcb
#
_cell.length_a   1.000
_cell.length_b   1.000
_cell.length_c   1.000
_cell.angle_alpha   90.00
_cell.angle_beta   90.00
_cell.angle_gamma   90.00
#
_symmetry.space_group_name_H-M   'P 1'
#
loop_
_entity.id
_entity.type
_entity.pdbx_description
1 polymer ?
#
loop_
_entity_poly.entity_id
_entity_poly.type
_entity_poly.pdbx_seq_one_letter_code
_entity_poly.pdbx_strand_id
1 'polypeptide(L)' 'LVKRANQEVVSFSANKKWLAIPTAIRKELERNVWCVNCSDVVQIVNYIVQDSPPSITLEGKCKNCGKEVARFID' A
#
# COMPACT_ATOMS: atom_id res chain seq x y z
N LEU A 1 -9.77 -24.08 1.83
CA LEU A 1 -9.47 -23.49 1.80
C LEU A 1 -9.30 -22.84 1.90
N VAL A 2 -9.39 -22.91 1.76
CA VAL A 2 -9.13 -21.99 1.69
C VAL A 2 -8.95 -21.34 1.73
N LYS A 3 -8.97 -21.22 1.65
CA LYS A 3 -8.75 -20.52 1.48
C LYS A 3 -8.38 -19.78 1.82
N ARG A 4 -8.40 -19.90 1.91
CA ARG A 4 -8.11 -19.15 2.12
C ARG A 4 -7.51 -18.40 2.21
N ALA A 5 -7.36 -18.50 2.12
CA ALA A 5 -6.89 -17.63 2.00
C ALA A 5 -6.59 -17.07 1.85
N ASN A 6 -6.70 -17.06 1.69
CA ASN A 6 -6.52 -16.38 1.32
C ASN A 6 -6.45 -15.77 1.09
N GLN A 7 -6.82 -15.76 0.92
CA GLN A 7 -6.99 -15.11 0.63
C GLN A 7 -6.64 -14.24 0.81
N GLU A 8 -6.38 -14.12 0.88
CA GLU A 8 -6.06 -13.36 1.15
C GLU A 8 -5.68 -12.51 0.67
N VAL A 9 -5.71 -12.74 0.07
CA VAL A 9 -5.76 -11.32 0.31
C VAL A 9 -4.53 -10.62 -0.22
N VAL A 10 -3.37 -11.09 0.13
CA VAL A 10 -2.13 -10.52 -0.38
C VAL A 10 -1.81 -11.16 -1.72
N SER A 11 -1.81 -10.34 -2.77
CA SER A 11 -1.52 -10.81 -4.10
C SER A 11 -0.01 -11.00 -4.30
N PHE A 12 0.39 -12.18 -4.71
CA PHE A 12 1.78 -12.44 -5.09
C PHE A 12 2.22 -11.53 -6.22
N SER A 13 1.34 -11.38 -7.19
CA SER A 13 1.61 -10.55 -8.36
C SER A 13 1.83 -9.11 -7.96
N ALA A 14 0.96 -8.58 -7.11
CA ALA A 14 1.07 -7.20 -6.63
C ALA A 14 2.34 -6.99 -5.82
N ASN A 15 2.67 -7.91 -4.92
CA ASN A 15 3.88 -7.83 -4.12
C ASN A 15 5.13 -7.87 -5.00
N LYS A 16 5.12 -8.71 -6.02
CA LYS A 16 6.24 -8.80 -6.94
C LYS A 16 6.46 -7.48 -7.67
N LYS A 17 5.37 -6.85 -8.11
CA LYS A 17 5.44 -5.54 -8.76
C LYS A 17 6.01 -4.49 -7.82
N TRP A 18 5.55 -4.51 -6.56
CA TRP A 18 6.02 -3.58 -5.56
C TRP A 18 7.52 -3.75 -5.28
N LEU A 19 7.95 -4.99 -5.11
CA LEU A 19 9.35 -5.30 -4.80
C LEU A 19 10.28 -5.05 -6.00
N ALA A 20 9.74 -4.98 -7.21
CA ALA A 20 10.52 -4.65 -8.39
C ALA A 20 10.90 -3.17 -8.43
N ILE A 21 10.22 -2.34 -7.65
CA ILE A 21 10.56 -0.91 -7.54
C ILE A 21 11.77 -0.77 -6.62
N PRO A 22 12.77 0.05 -6.99
CA PRO A 22 13.95 0.24 -6.13
C PRO A 22 13.57 0.70 -4.73
N THR A 23 14.31 0.23 -3.74
CA THR A 23 14.00 0.51 -2.33
C THR A 23 13.88 2.01 -2.03
N ALA A 24 14.78 2.82 -2.60
CA ALA A 24 14.75 4.26 -2.36
C ALA A 24 13.43 4.88 -2.82
N ILE A 25 12.95 4.44 -3.99
CA ILE A 25 11.69 4.94 -4.54
C ILE A 25 10.52 4.44 -3.72
N ARG A 26 10.55 3.18 -3.29
CA ARG A 26 9.49 2.64 -2.44
C ARG A 26 9.34 3.44 -1.15
N LYS A 27 10.46 3.82 -0.54
CA LYS A 27 10.43 4.61 0.69
C LYS A 27 9.79 5.98 0.46
N GLU A 28 10.08 6.60 -0.68
CA GLU A 28 9.46 7.88 -1.02
C GLU A 28 7.96 7.74 -1.22
N LEU A 29 7.55 6.67 -1.91
CA LEU A 29 6.13 6.43 -2.14
C LEU A 29 5.39 6.20 -0.82
N GLU A 30 6.00 5.49 0.12
CA GLU A 30 5.42 5.24 1.43
C GLU A 30 5.21 6.53 2.23
N ARG A 31 6.04 7.53 2.00
CA ARG A 31 5.97 8.81 2.72
C ARG A 31 5.12 9.84 2.01
N ASN A 32 4.54 9.48 0.88
CA ASN A 32 3.82 10.44 0.03
C ASN A 32 2.38 9.96 -0.17
N VAL A 33 1.70 9.75 0.95
CA VAL A 33 0.33 9.27 0.97
C VAL A 33 -0.55 10.35 1.57
N TRP A 34 -1.64 10.68 0.89
CA TRP A 34 -2.57 11.69 1.39
C TRP A 34 -3.47 11.09 2.47
N CYS A 35 -3.56 11.78 3.59
CA CYS A 35 -4.48 11.41 4.67
C CYS A 35 -5.56 12.49 4.80
N VAL A 36 -6.81 12.10 4.57
CA VAL A 36 -7.94 13.03 4.64
C VAL A 36 -8.11 13.55 6.07
N ASN A 37 -7.90 12.68 7.05
CA ASN A 37 -8.06 13.07 8.45
C ASN A 37 -7.00 14.09 8.89
N CYS A 38 -5.75 13.90 8.47
CA CYS A 38 -4.68 14.85 8.77
C CYS A 38 -4.66 16.04 7.82
N SER A 39 -5.35 15.94 6.69
CA SER A 39 -5.33 16.93 5.61
C SER A 39 -3.90 17.24 5.18
N ASP A 40 -3.09 16.20 5.07
CA ASP A 40 -1.67 16.37 4.78
C ASP A 40 -1.12 15.08 4.17
N VAL A 41 0.08 15.19 3.62
CA VAL A 41 0.84 14.05 3.14
C VAL A 41 1.50 13.37 4.35
N VAL A 42 1.31 12.06 4.45
CA VAL A 42 1.78 11.28 5.59
C VAL A 42 2.49 10.01 5.10
N GLN A 43 3.08 9.29 6.06
CA GLN A 43 3.67 7.98 5.78
C GLN A 43 2.62 6.89 6.06
N ILE A 44 2.55 5.93 5.15
CA ILE A 44 1.68 4.76 5.32
C ILE A 44 2.44 3.69 6.10
N VAL A 45 1.77 3.04 7.04
CA VAL A 45 2.34 1.94 7.83
C VAL A 45 1.36 0.78 7.86
N ASN A 46 1.87 -0.41 8.17
CA ASN A 46 1.04 -1.63 8.26
C ASN A 46 0.20 -1.82 7.01
N TYR A 47 0.82 -1.60 5.85
CA TYR A 47 0.10 -1.66 4.58
C TYR A 47 0.21 -3.04 3.94
N ILE A 48 -0.76 -3.32 3.07
CA ILE A 48 -0.72 -4.45 2.16
C ILE A 48 -0.68 -3.91 0.74
N VAL A 49 -0.23 -4.76 -0.17
CA VAL A 49 -0.15 -4.39 -1.59
C VAL A 49 -1.27 -5.11 -2.31
N GLN A 50 -2.20 -4.34 -2.86
CA GLN A 50 -3.34 -4.87 -3.61
C GLN A 50 -3.07 -4.78 -5.10
N ASP A 51 -3.51 -5.79 -5.82
CA ASP A 51 -3.40 -5.78 -7.28
C ASP A 51 -4.57 -4.99 -7.86
N SER A 52 -4.24 -3.93 -8.57
CA SER A 52 -5.24 -3.05 -9.21
C SER A 52 -4.79 -2.83 -10.65
N PRO A 53 -4.92 -3.85 -11.51
CA PRO A 53 -4.39 -3.75 -12.88
C PRO A 53 -4.86 -2.49 -13.58
N PRO A 54 -3.98 -1.84 -14.33
CA PRO A 54 -2.59 -2.24 -14.65
C PRO A 54 -1.57 -1.91 -13.56
N SER A 55 -1.99 -1.39 -12.42
CA SER A 55 -1.10 -0.95 -11.35
C SER A 55 -1.33 -1.73 -10.07
N ILE A 56 -0.81 -1.19 -8.98
CA ILE A 56 -1.02 -1.73 -7.63
C ILE A 56 -1.45 -0.61 -6.71
N THR A 57 -2.04 -0.97 -5.57
CA THR A 57 -2.47 0.00 -4.56
C THR A 57 -1.91 -0.42 -3.21
N LEU A 58 -1.34 0.52 -2.48
CA LEU A 58 -0.97 0.31 -1.09
C LEU A 58 -2.14 0.70 -0.20
N GLU A 59 -2.55 -0.19 0.70
CA GLU A 59 -3.64 0.08 1.64
C GLU A 59 -3.15 -0.19 3.05
N GLY A 60 -3.25 0.79 3.90
CA GLY A 60 -2.76 0.65 5.27
C GLY A 60 -3.25 1.76 6.16
N LYS A 61 -2.40 2.17 7.08
CA LYS A 61 -2.76 3.15 8.10
C LYS A 61 -1.85 4.36 8.03
N CYS A 62 -2.41 5.51 8.37
CA CYS A 62 -1.63 6.73 8.53
C CYS A 62 -0.76 6.59 9.78
N LYS A 63 0.52 6.91 9.63
CA LYS A 63 1.47 6.83 10.76
C LYS A 63 1.10 7.80 11.87
N ASN A 64 0.48 8.93 11.50
CA ASN A 64 0.19 10.00 12.47
C ASN A 64 -1.11 9.78 13.23
N CYS A 65 -2.19 9.45 12.53
CA CYS A 65 -3.52 9.39 13.16
C CYS A 65 -4.12 7.98 13.21
N GLY A 66 -3.52 7.02 12.51
CA GLY A 66 -3.99 5.64 12.51
C GLY A 66 -5.21 5.37 11.65
N LYS A 67 -5.69 6.36 10.93
CA LYS A 67 -6.82 6.16 10.01
C LYS A 67 -6.36 5.44 8.75
N GLU A 68 -7.29 4.79 8.08
CA GLU A 68 -6.99 4.08 6.85
C GLU A 68 -6.63 5.05 5.74
N VAL A 69 -5.56 4.73 5.05
CA VAL A 69 -5.11 5.50 3.89
C VAL A 69 -4.72 4.53 2.79
N ALA A 70 -4.71 5.03 1.57
CA ALA A 70 -4.34 4.22 0.41
C ALA A 70 -3.58 5.07 -0.58
N ARG A 71 -2.70 4.43 -1.34
CA ARG A 71 -1.95 5.08 -2.39
C ARG A 71 -1.97 4.23 -3.64
N PHE A 72 -2.41 4.82 -4.74
CA PHE A 72 -2.39 4.17 -6.03
C PHE A 72 -1.00 4.34 -6.64
N ILE A 73 -0.38 3.25 -7.05
CA ILE A 73 0.97 3.25 -7.62
C ILE A 73 0.87 2.96 -9.11
N ASP A 74 1.28 3.89 -9.92
CA ASP A 74 1.30 3.71 -11.38
C ASP A 74 2.61 3.09 -11.85
#